data_9c18d55e2e038379066f0d1518d18afe
#
_entry.id   9c18d55e2e038379066f0d1518d18afe
#
_cell.length_a   1.000
_cell.length_b   1.000
_cell.length_c   1.000
_cell.angle_alpha   90.00
_cell.angle_beta   90.00
_cell.angle_gamma   90.00
#
_symmetry.space_group_name_H-M   'P 1'
#
loop_
_entity.id
_entity.type
_entity.pdbx_description
1 polymer ?
#
loop_
_entity_poly.entity_id
_entity_poly.type
_entity_poly.pdbx_seq_one_letter_code
_entity_poly.pdbx_strand_id
1 'polypeptide(L)'
;DHAHEEELIVGFKTESFVIGEEGAEGFKLAVAPDGSFHRHFSFLLAASDESDSGEPTPGVYYAELEMEAEAGYEHSEPFWIVFNYKSSEEDHEAAVEWVAENLADEDHDHDDECSGDLDGDHDVDVADLLNLISQWGECH
;
A
#
# COMPACT_ATOMS: atom_id res chain seq x y z
N ASP A 1 15.04 -16.16 -16.04
CA ASP A 1 14.24 -15.80 -14.88
C ASP A 1 12.84 -16.34 -15.11
N HIS A 2 12.56 -17.51 -14.53
CA HIS A 2 11.21 -18.01 -14.46
C HIS A 2 10.65 -17.45 -13.15
N ALA A 3 9.73 -16.50 -13.24
CA ALA A 3 8.92 -16.11 -12.12
C ALA A 3 8.12 -17.37 -11.72
N HIS A 4 8.35 -17.88 -10.54
CA HIS A 4 7.49 -18.91 -9.97
C HIS A 4 6.22 -18.19 -9.53
N GLU A 5 5.12 -18.53 -10.18
CA GLU A 5 3.81 -17.94 -9.91
C GLU A 5 3.18 -18.60 -8.69
N GLU A 6 3.73 -18.33 -7.50
CA GLU A 6 3.05 -18.66 -6.27
C GLU A 6 1.80 -17.80 -6.10
N GLU A 7 0.78 -18.38 -5.50
CA GLU A 7 -0.48 -17.71 -5.22
C GLU A 7 -0.59 -17.39 -3.74
N LEU A 8 -1.06 -16.18 -3.42
CA LEU A 8 -1.40 -15.80 -2.06
C LEU A 8 -2.91 -15.90 -1.85
N ILE A 9 -3.33 -16.82 -1.00
CA ILE A 9 -4.73 -16.99 -0.63
C ILE A 9 -5.01 -16.18 0.63
N VAL A 10 -5.93 -15.21 0.51
CA VAL A 10 -6.37 -14.38 1.63
C VAL A 10 -7.74 -14.86 2.09
N GLY A 11 -7.87 -15.15 3.38
CA GLY A 11 -9.10 -15.66 3.97
C GLY A 11 -9.67 -14.74 5.05
N PHE A 12 -11.00 -14.63 5.06
CA PHE A 12 -11.75 -13.98 6.13
C PHE A 12 -13.01 -14.79 6.45
N LYS A 13 -13.10 -15.34 7.65
CA LYS A 13 -14.17 -16.26 8.06
C LYS A 13 -14.26 -17.48 7.15
N THR A 14 -15.33 -17.56 6.35
CA THR A 14 -15.61 -18.66 5.42
C THR A 14 -15.35 -18.28 3.96
N GLU A 15 -14.93 -17.06 3.69
CA GLU A 15 -14.65 -16.54 2.37
C GLU A 15 -13.13 -16.47 2.16
N SER A 16 -12.70 -16.64 0.93
CA SER A 16 -11.31 -16.45 0.51
C SER A 16 -11.23 -15.99 -0.94
N PHE A 17 -10.17 -15.30 -1.28
CA PHE A 17 -9.79 -15.01 -2.65
C PHE A 17 -8.29 -15.25 -2.85
N VAL A 18 -7.88 -15.36 -4.10
CA VAL A 18 -6.50 -15.62 -4.48
C VAL A 18 -5.94 -14.36 -5.13
N ILE A 19 -4.78 -13.94 -4.68
CA ILE A 19 -4.00 -12.87 -5.33
C ILE A 19 -2.95 -13.56 -6.20
N GLY A 20 -3.02 -13.30 -7.51
CA GLY A 20 -2.02 -13.67 -8.49
C GLY A 20 -1.49 -12.42 -9.19
N GLU A 21 -0.82 -12.60 -10.34
CA GLU A 21 -0.24 -11.49 -11.11
C GLU A 21 -1.27 -10.43 -11.58
N GLU A 22 -2.51 -10.82 -11.82
CA GLU A 22 -3.58 -9.92 -12.28
C GLU A 22 -4.27 -9.17 -11.13
N GLY A 23 -3.87 -9.41 -9.89
CA GLY A 23 -4.56 -8.91 -8.70
C GLY A 23 -5.89 -9.62 -8.43
N ALA A 24 -6.63 -9.14 -7.44
CA ALA A 24 -7.93 -9.70 -7.08
C ALA A 24 -8.84 -8.65 -6.42
N GLU A 25 -10.15 -8.78 -6.62
CA GLU A 25 -11.13 -8.03 -5.83
C GLU A 25 -11.24 -8.65 -4.43
N GLY A 26 -11.08 -7.82 -3.40
CA GLY A 26 -11.08 -8.23 -2.00
C GLY A 26 -12.47 -8.42 -1.39
N PHE A 27 -12.53 -8.41 -0.06
CA PHE A 27 -13.78 -8.60 0.70
C PHE A 27 -14.57 -7.30 0.84
N LYS A 28 -15.89 -7.41 0.83
CA LYS A 28 -16.79 -6.32 1.24
C LYS A 28 -17.03 -6.41 2.74
N LEU A 29 -16.44 -5.49 3.49
CA LEU A 29 -16.40 -5.52 4.95
C LEU A 29 -17.17 -4.33 5.53
N ALA A 30 -18.11 -4.61 6.42
CA ALA A 30 -18.85 -3.55 7.10
C ALA A 30 -18.01 -2.96 8.25
N VAL A 31 -18.02 -1.64 8.35
CA VAL A 31 -17.56 -0.88 9.53
C VAL A 31 -18.61 -1.04 10.64
N ALA A 32 -18.17 -1.11 11.88
CA ALA A 32 -19.06 -1.17 13.02
C ALA A 32 -19.85 0.14 13.21
N PRO A 33 -21.03 0.13 13.88
CA PRO A 33 -21.85 1.33 14.04
C PRO A 33 -21.16 2.48 14.81
N ASP A 34 -20.13 2.18 15.58
CA ASP A 34 -19.30 3.15 16.30
C ASP A 34 -18.12 3.71 15.47
N GLY A 35 -18.05 3.33 14.17
CA GLY A 35 -16.96 3.70 13.28
C GLY A 35 -15.71 2.85 13.40
N SER A 36 -15.67 1.87 14.30
CA SER A 36 -14.51 1.00 14.45
C SER A 36 -14.41 -0.04 13.34
N PHE A 37 -13.18 -0.34 12.94
CA PHE A 37 -12.86 -1.39 11.98
C PHE A 37 -11.73 -2.27 12.54
N HIS A 38 -12.05 -3.51 12.86
CA HIS A 38 -11.09 -4.49 13.33
C HIS A 38 -11.40 -5.84 12.69
N ARG A 39 -10.48 -6.34 11.85
CA ARG A 39 -10.63 -7.60 11.13
C ARG A 39 -9.33 -8.39 11.17
N HIS A 40 -9.47 -9.70 11.26
CA HIS A 40 -8.36 -10.63 11.19
C HIS A 40 -8.45 -11.41 9.89
N PHE A 41 -7.43 -11.30 9.06
CA PHE A 41 -7.28 -12.07 7.84
C PHE A 41 -6.28 -13.20 8.05
N SER A 42 -6.48 -14.30 7.36
CA SER A 42 -5.48 -15.33 7.21
C SER A 42 -4.81 -15.22 5.83
N PHE A 43 -3.51 -15.48 5.79
CA PHE A 43 -2.73 -15.49 4.57
C PHE A 43 -2.09 -16.85 4.42
N LEU A 44 -2.27 -17.46 3.26
CA LEU A 44 -1.68 -18.75 2.90
C LEU A 44 -0.97 -18.62 1.57
N LEU A 45 0.33 -18.84 1.56
CA LEU A 45 1.09 -18.96 0.34
C LEU A 45 0.90 -20.38 -0.22
N ALA A 46 0.38 -20.49 -1.43
CA ALA A 46 0.19 -21.74 -2.14
C ALA A 46 1.29 -21.93 -3.18
N ALA A 47 1.68 -23.17 -3.39
CA ALA A 47 2.61 -23.53 -4.45
C ALA A 47 1.97 -23.30 -5.82
N SER A 48 2.77 -22.87 -6.78
CA SER A 48 2.35 -22.85 -8.18
C SER A 48 2.02 -24.26 -8.69
N ASP A 49 1.17 -24.34 -9.70
CA ASP A 49 0.83 -25.60 -10.37
C ASP A 49 2.06 -26.29 -11.00
N GLU A 50 3.15 -25.55 -11.22
CA GLU A 50 4.42 -26.05 -11.77
C GLU A 50 5.40 -26.54 -10.68
N SER A 51 5.04 -26.44 -9.40
CA SER A 51 5.88 -26.90 -8.31
C SER A 51 5.90 -28.43 -8.23
N ASP A 52 7.04 -29.03 -8.54
CA ASP A 52 7.26 -30.49 -8.44
C ASP A 52 7.13 -31.01 -6.98
N SER A 53 7.29 -30.14 -6.00
CA SER A 53 7.24 -30.49 -4.57
C SER A 53 5.86 -30.35 -3.96
N GLY A 54 4.96 -29.59 -4.58
CA GLY A 54 3.67 -29.19 -4.01
C GLY A 54 3.81 -28.21 -2.83
N GLU A 55 5.01 -27.66 -2.60
CA GLU A 55 5.28 -26.62 -1.61
C GLU A 55 5.72 -25.33 -2.32
N PRO A 56 5.41 -24.16 -1.75
CA PRO A 56 5.91 -22.90 -2.28
C PRO A 56 7.44 -22.83 -2.29
N THR A 57 7.98 -22.09 -3.21
CA THR A 57 9.42 -21.82 -3.27
C THR A 57 9.86 -21.01 -2.05
N PRO A 58 10.95 -21.40 -1.35
CA PRO A 58 11.49 -20.55 -0.29
C PRO A 58 11.89 -19.16 -0.82
N GLY A 59 11.44 -18.11 -0.13
CA GLY A 59 11.71 -16.76 -0.57
C GLY A 59 10.97 -15.72 0.28
N VAL A 60 11.09 -14.46 -0.12
CA VAL A 60 10.32 -13.35 0.45
C VAL A 60 9.34 -12.87 -0.61
N TYR A 61 8.10 -12.71 -0.19
CA TYR A 61 6.97 -12.33 -1.04
C TYR A 61 6.35 -11.06 -0.49
N TYR A 62 5.76 -10.26 -1.35
CA TYR A 62 4.96 -9.11 -0.91
C TYR A 62 3.62 -9.08 -1.63
N ALA A 63 2.64 -8.49 -0.96
CA ALA A 63 1.34 -8.17 -1.54
C ALA A 63 1.04 -6.70 -1.35
N GLU A 64 0.61 -6.06 -2.41
CA GLU A 64 0.08 -4.70 -2.40
C GLU A 64 -1.42 -4.76 -2.17
N LEU A 65 -1.91 -3.93 -1.28
CA LEU A 65 -3.31 -3.89 -0.87
C LEU A 65 -3.79 -2.44 -0.83
N GLU A 66 -5.03 -2.25 -1.24
CA GLU A 66 -5.76 -0.99 -1.10
C GLU A 66 -7.05 -1.21 -0.33
N MET A 67 -7.55 -0.16 0.29
CA MET A 67 -8.90 -0.12 0.84
C MET A 67 -9.78 0.78 -0.01
N GLU A 68 -10.89 0.24 -0.47
CA GLU A 68 -11.92 0.98 -1.17
C GLU A 68 -13.14 1.15 -0.26
N ALA A 69 -13.66 2.36 -0.17
CA ALA A 69 -14.89 2.64 0.55
C ALA A 69 -16.06 2.89 -0.42
N GLU A 70 -17.29 2.56 0.02
CA GLU A 70 -18.48 2.85 -0.77
C GLU A 70 -18.66 4.36 -0.97
N ALA A 71 -19.30 4.73 -2.04
CA ALA A 71 -19.50 6.03 -2.66
C ALA A 71 -19.18 7.29 -1.81
N GLY A 72 -18.28 8.12 -2.30
CA GLY A 72 -17.95 9.44 -1.77
C GLY A 72 -16.62 9.52 -1.02
N TYR A 73 -15.88 8.44 -0.99
CA TYR A 73 -14.52 8.38 -0.46
C TYR A 73 -13.57 7.96 -1.55
N GLU A 74 -12.38 8.47 -1.53
CA GLU A 74 -11.28 8.02 -2.38
C GLU A 74 -10.72 6.70 -1.85
N HIS A 75 -10.01 5.96 -2.70
CA HIS A 75 -9.26 4.76 -2.30
C HIS A 75 -8.18 5.17 -1.28
N SER A 76 -7.81 4.24 -0.41
CA SER A 76 -6.64 4.47 0.44
C SER A 76 -5.37 4.48 -0.42
N GLU A 77 -4.33 5.10 0.10
CA GLU A 77 -2.98 4.82 -0.39
C GLU A 77 -2.73 3.31 -0.33
N PRO A 78 -1.99 2.75 -1.30
CA PRO A 78 -1.58 1.37 -1.25
C PRO A 78 -0.69 1.10 -0.03
N PHE A 79 -0.80 -0.10 0.51
CA PHE A 79 0.09 -0.57 1.56
C PHE A 79 0.55 -1.99 1.27
N TRP A 80 1.72 -2.35 1.75
CA TRP A 80 2.36 -3.62 1.44
C TRP A 80 2.50 -4.50 2.68
N ILE A 81 2.30 -5.79 2.49
CA ILE A 81 2.61 -6.81 3.49
C ILE A 81 3.70 -7.70 2.93
N VAL A 82 4.80 -7.82 3.67
CA VAL A 82 5.95 -8.64 3.27
C VAL A 82 5.95 -9.94 4.06
N PHE A 83 6.02 -11.07 3.37
CA PHE A 83 5.96 -12.42 3.93
C PHE A 83 7.28 -13.14 3.73
N ASN A 84 7.80 -13.76 4.79
CA ASN A 84 8.96 -14.64 4.71
C ASN A 84 8.50 -16.11 4.71
N TYR A 85 8.83 -16.86 3.66
CA TYR A 85 8.63 -18.29 3.59
C TYR A 85 9.97 -19.02 3.47
N LYS A 86 10.43 -19.62 4.58
CA LYS A 86 11.66 -20.41 4.65
C LYS A 86 12.93 -19.71 4.13
N SER A 87 12.96 -18.37 4.07
CA SER A 87 14.15 -17.58 3.77
C SER A 87 14.81 -17.07 5.06
N SER A 88 15.96 -16.41 4.96
CA SER A 88 16.64 -15.84 6.12
C SER A 88 15.92 -14.59 6.64
N GLU A 89 16.17 -14.24 7.91
CA GLU A 89 15.70 -12.99 8.49
C GLU A 89 16.35 -11.79 7.78
N GLU A 90 17.61 -11.91 7.40
CA GLU A 90 18.35 -10.88 6.64
C GLU A 90 17.70 -10.60 5.28
N ASP A 91 17.27 -11.65 4.55
CA ASP A 91 16.56 -11.49 3.27
C ASP A 91 15.20 -10.81 3.48
N HIS A 92 14.51 -11.15 4.58
CA HIS A 92 13.23 -10.51 4.91
C HIS A 92 13.41 -9.02 5.24
N GLU A 93 14.39 -8.67 6.07
CA GLU A 93 14.69 -7.27 6.41
C GLU A 93 15.07 -6.48 5.15
N ALA A 94 15.94 -7.04 4.30
CA ALA A 94 16.32 -6.42 3.03
C ALA A 94 15.12 -6.22 2.09
N ALA A 95 14.18 -7.15 2.05
CA ALA A 95 12.98 -7.02 1.23
C ALA A 95 12.01 -5.96 1.78
N VAL A 96 11.87 -5.85 3.10
CA VAL A 96 11.06 -4.80 3.74
C VAL A 96 11.65 -3.41 3.45
N GLU A 97 12.98 -3.27 3.57
CA GLU A 97 13.68 -2.02 3.25
C GLU A 97 13.52 -1.67 1.77
N TRP A 98 13.67 -2.65 0.88
CA TRP A 98 13.47 -2.44 -0.56
C TRP A 98 12.04 -1.99 -0.91
N VAL A 99 11.01 -2.62 -0.32
CA VAL A 99 9.61 -2.23 -0.52
C VAL A 99 9.38 -0.81 -0.01
N ALA A 100 9.90 -0.46 1.15
CA ALA A 100 9.80 0.88 1.71
C ALA A 100 10.42 1.94 0.78
N GLU A 101 11.63 1.68 0.27
CA GLU A 101 12.37 2.62 -0.57
C GLU A 101 11.87 2.72 -2.03
N ASN A 102 11.27 1.66 -2.57
CA ASN A 102 10.95 1.60 -4.00
C ASN A 102 9.45 1.58 -4.31
N LEU A 103 8.61 1.24 -3.33
CA LEU A 103 7.17 1.15 -3.54
C LEU A 103 6.39 2.07 -2.60
N ALA A 104 6.84 2.24 -1.34
CA ALA A 104 6.14 3.08 -0.38
C ALA A 104 6.60 4.55 -0.41
N ASP A 105 7.86 4.80 -0.79
CA ASP A 105 8.43 6.13 -1.03
C ASP A 105 8.31 6.54 -2.51
N GLU A 106 7.47 5.89 -3.32
CA GLU A 106 6.98 6.61 -4.47
C GLU A 106 6.20 7.79 -3.87
N ASP A 107 6.93 8.91 -3.71
CA ASP A 107 6.30 10.20 -3.68
C ASP A 107 5.29 10.16 -4.84
N HIS A 108 4.04 9.81 -4.53
CA HIS A 108 3.01 10.45 -5.27
C HIS A 108 3.37 11.92 -5.10
N ASP A 109 3.96 12.49 -6.13
CA ASP A 109 3.78 13.89 -6.43
C ASP A 109 2.25 14.10 -6.41
N HIS A 110 1.67 14.05 -5.20
CA HIS A 110 0.73 15.04 -4.90
C HIS A 110 1.53 16.31 -5.19
N ASP A 111 1.34 16.86 -6.38
CA ASP A 111 1.21 18.27 -6.54
C ASP A 111 0.05 18.71 -5.60
N ASP A 112 0.14 18.39 -4.32
CA ASP A 112 -0.21 19.29 -3.27
C ASP A 112 0.77 20.45 -3.45
N GLU A 113 0.55 21.20 -4.52
CA GLU A 113 0.71 22.62 -4.42
C GLU A 113 -0.13 22.96 -3.18
N CYS A 114 0.51 22.91 -2.00
CA CYS A 114 -0.02 23.57 -0.83
C CYS A 114 -0.24 24.98 -1.30
N SER A 115 -1.49 25.28 -1.71
CA SER A 115 -1.81 26.58 -2.30
C SER A 115 -1.53 27.74 -1.33
N GLY A 116 -1.13 27.38 -0.12
CA GLY A 116 -0.63 28.25 0.93
C GLY A 116 0.88 28.35 1.04
N ASP A 117 1.67 27.47 0.44
CA ASP A 117 3.14 27.54 0.36
C ASP A 117 3.52 28.47 -0.80
N LEU A 118 3.80 29.71 -0.46
CA LEU A 118 4.06 30.78 -1.44
C LEU A 118 5.56 31.03 -1.62
N ASP A 119 6.40 30.46 -0.79
CA ASP A 119 7.86 30.59 -0.89
C ASP A 119 8.56 29.31 -1.35
N GLY A 120 7.85 28.18 -1.41
CA GLY A 120 8.31 26.91 -1.98
C GLY A 120 9.22 26.11 -1.05
N ASP A 121 9.09 26.30 0.27
CA ASP A 121 9.90 25.58 1.25
C ASP A 121 9.24 24.28 1.75
N HIS A 122 8.03 23.95 1.23
CA HIS A 122 7.18 22.80 1.54
C HIS A 122 6.50 22.84 2.92
N ASP A 123 6.52 23.99 3.61
CA ASP A 123 5.76 24.25 4.83
C ASP A 123 4.81 25.43 4.62
N VAL A 124 3.62 25.41 5.20
CA VAL A 124 2.71 26.56 5.21
C VAL A 124 2.84 27.28 6.55
N ASP A 125 3.61 28.38 6.57
CA ASP A 125 3.93 29.06 7.81
C ASP A 125 3.80 30.60 7.72
N VAL A 126 4.41 31.29 8.65
CA VAL A 126 4.38 32.76 8.72
C VAL A 126 5.12 33.42 7.54
N ALA A 127 6.06 32.75 6.91
CA ALA A 127 6.78 33.28 5.75
C ALA A 127 5.86 33.41 4.55
N ASP A 128 4.96 32.42 4.33
CA ASP A 128 3.92 32.46 3.29
C ASP A 128 2.93 33.58 3.50
N LEU A 129 2.49 33.76 4.75
CA LEU A 129 1.60 34.87 5.11
C LEU A 129 2.28 36.23 4.85
N LEU A 130 3.55 36.37 5.16
CA LEU A 130 4.32 37.59 4.88
C LEU A 130 4.50 37.80 3.38
N ASN A 131 4.72 36.74 2.62
CA ASN A 131 4.81 36.79 1.17
C ASN A 131 3.47 37.23 0.56
N LEU A 132 2.36 36.67 1.02
CA LEU A 132 1.00 37.09 0.59
C LEU A 132 0.74 38.55 0.93
N ILE A 133 1.05 38.99 2.14
CA ILE A 133 0.82 40.40 2.57
C ILE A 133 1.72 41.37 1.76
N SER A 134 2.94 40.98 1.42
CA SER A 134 3.84 41.81 0.61
C SER A 134 3.32 42.07 -0.81
N GLN A 135 2.48 41.17 -1.31
CA GLN A 135 1.84 41.25 -2.64
C GLN A 135 0.42 41.77 -2.57
N TRP A 136 -0.03 42.21 -1.40
CA TRP A 136 -1.37 42.73 -1.21
C TRP A 136 -1.58 44.05 -1.97
N GLY A 137 -2.50 44.05 -2.93
CA GLY A 137 -2.80 45.24 -3.72
C GLY A 137 -3.49 44.89 -5.04
N GLU A 138 -3.56 45.87 -5.94
CA GLU A 138 -4.11 45.67 -7.28
C GLU A 138 -3.16 44.84 -8.15
N CYS A 139 -3.67 43.75 -8.75
CA CYS A 139 -2.97 43.04 -9.81
C CYS A 139 -3.03 43.88 -11.11
N HIS A 140 -1.86 44.18 -11.63
CA HIS A 140 -1.71 44.89 -12.92
C HIS A 140 -1.38 43.92 -14.05
#